data_74a815d5830179cc9e92c744f010fc9d
#
_entry.id   74a815d5830179cc9e92c744f010fc9d
#
_cell.length_a   1.000
_cell.length_b   1.000
_cell.length_c   1.000
_cell.angle_alpha   90.00
_cell.angle_beta   90.00
_cell.angle_gamma   90.00
#
_symmetry.space_group_name_H-M   'P 1'
#
loop_
_entity.id
_entity.type
_entity.pdbx_description
1 polymer ?
#
loop_
_entity_poly.entity_id
_entity_poly.type
_entity_poly.pdbx_seq_one_letter_code
_entity_poly.pdbx_strand_id
1 'polypeptide(L)'
;YCRHAAERFLDYDTGTASFESEAFLDLLTACARIQPSELGPDSIMQQPMRSVSVYRQMQNSWYEQTGDAFRVLSLSADGGVTYQPVLQLGVCAGSSMQEAAVQALRAMLAESFQKTIADAFPVSTAVLQAQLQQEIDAQKTYQQTAIREEGRVDVGEAGTQTFLFDEAVAADLMYVLEHVDCRACSNQEILTIILDEADAFFQGRKTAQEAARIMDSRAALFIAEN
;
A
#
# COMPACT_ATOMS: atom_id res chain seq x y z
N TYR A 1 5.33 2.54 -9.03
CA TYR A 1 4.79 1.27 -9.55
C TYR A 1 5.84 0.15 -9.51
N CYS A 2 7.03 0.32 -10.09
CA CYS A 2 8.07 -0.71 -10.10
C CYS A 2 8.39 -1.28 -8.71
N ARG A 3 8.52 -0.42 -7.68
CA ARG A 3 8.77 -0.86 -6.31
C ARG A 3 7.66 -1.75 -5.74
N HIS A 4 6.43 -1.49 -6.12
CA HIS A 4 5.27 -2.23 -5.60
C HIS A 4 5.04 -3.54 -6.34
N ALA A 5 5.43 -3.63 -7.60
CA ALA A 5 5.18 -4.81 -8.42
C ALA A 5 6.38 -5.77 -8.50
N ALA A 6 7.61 -5.30 -8.24
CA ALA A 6 8.84 -6.05 -8.52
C ALA A 6 8.90 -7.43 -7.86
N GLU A 7 8.49 -7.53 -6.59
CA GLU A 7 8.54 -8.81 -5.85
C GLU A 7 7.66 -9.91 -6.46
N ARG A 8 6.62 -9.56 -7.21
CA ARG A 8 5.75 -10.54 -7.90
C ARG A 8 6.46 -11.27 -9.03
N PHE A 9 7.55 -10.71 -9.51
CA PHE A 9 8.33 -11.21 -10.64
C PHE A 9 9.68 -11.77 -10.22
N LEU A 10 9.89 -11.97 -8.91
CA LEU A 10 11.13 -12.48 -8.33
C LEU A 10 10.85 -13.76 -7.54
N ASP A 11 11.65 -14.78 -7.76
CA ASP A 11 11.65 -16.02 -6.99
C ASP A 11 13.04 -16.22 -6.38
N TYR A 12 13.14 -15.92 -5.10
CA TYR A 12 14.38 -16.05 -4.36
C TYR A 12 14.75 -17.49 -4.04
N ASP A 13 13.77 -18.41 -4.01
CA ASP A 13 14.02 -19.83 -3.73
C ASP A 13 14.65 -20.52 -4.93
N THR A 14 14.22 -20.17 -6.14
CA THR A 14 14.77 -20.72 -7.38
C THR A 14 15.86 -19.86 -8.01
N GLY A 15 16.07 -18.65 -7.50
CA GLY A 15 17.04 -17.70 -8.05
C GLY A 15 16.64 -17.16 -9.42
N THR A 16 15.34 -17.05 -9.71
CA THR A 16 14.84 -16.63 -11.01
C THR A 16 14.04 -15.34 -10.95
N ALA A 17 13.92 -14.69 -12.12
CA ALA A 17 13.04 -13.56 -12.33
C ALA A 17 12.12 -13.84 -13.52
N SER A 18 11.00 -13.11 -13.63
CA SER A 18 9.98 -13.30 -14.67
C SER A 18 9.51 -11.97 -15.26
N PHE A 19 10.42 -11.03 -15.45
CA PHE A 19 10.13 -9.72 -16.05
C PHE A 19 9.81 -9.82 -17.55
N GLU A 20 10.19 -10.91 -18.23
CA GLU A 20 9.76 -11.19 -19.61
C GLU A 20 8.31 -11.68 -19.73
N SER A 21 7.61 -11.90 -18.61
CA SER A 21 6.20 -12.30 -18.62
C SER A 21 5.29 -11.23 -19.25
N GLU A 22 4.20 -11.69 -19.89
CA GLU A 22 3.19 -10.80 -20.46
C GLU A 22 2.67 -9.79 -19.44
N ALA A 23 2.43 -10.23 -18.20
CA ALA A 23 1.94 -9.37 -17.11
C ALA A 23 2.90 -8.22 -16.80
N PHE A 24 4.22 -8.45 -16.79
CA PHE A 24 5.17 -7.36 -16.56
C PHE A 24 5.33 -6.46 -17.78
N LEU A 25 5.33 -7.01 -18.98
CA LEU A 25 5.39 -6.23 -20.22
C LEU A 25 4.17 -5.30 -20.37
N ASP A 26 2.99 -5.77 -20.00
CA ASP A 26 1.77 -4.97 -19.97
C ASP A 26 1.86 -3.86 -18.92
N LEU A 27 2.34 -4.18 -17.72
CA LEU A 27 2.59 -3.18 -16.67
C LEU A 27 3.58 -2.11 -17.13
N LEU A 28 4.72 -2.51 -17.68
CA LEU A 28 5.75 -1.60 -18.17
C LEU A 28 5.21 -0.68 -19.29
N THR A 29 4.43 -1.25 -20.21
CA THR A 29 3.79 -0.51 -21.30
C THR A 29 2.69 0.43 -20.79
N ALA A 30 1.91 0.01 -19.79
CA ALA A 30 0.91 0.87 -19.16
C ALA A 30 1.56 2.06 -18.45
N CYS A 31 2.67 1.84 -17.73
CA CYS A 31 3.43 2.92 -17.10
C CYS A 31 3.94 3.95 -18.11
N ALA A 32 4.34 3.52 -19.31
CA ALA A 32 4.79 4.44 -20.36
C ALA A 32 3.70 5.41 -20.87
N ARG A 33 2.42 5.08 -20.66
CA ARG A 33 1.28 5.93 -21.06
C ARG A 33 0.94 6.99 -20.03
N ILE A 34 1.45 6.86 -18.80
CA ILE A 34 1.18 7.84 -17.74
C ILE A 34 2.04 9.07 -17.99
N GLN A 35 1.39 10.21 -18.24
CA GLN A 35 2.08 11.49 -18.38
C GLN A 35 2.45 12.03 -17.00
N PRO A 36 3.73 12.36 -16.73
CA PRO A 36 4.13 12.97 -15.46
C PRO A 36 3.36 14.24 -15.09
N SER A 37 2.86 14.98 -16.11
CA SER A 37 2.04 16.18 -15.94
C SER A 37 0.62 15.91 -15.41
N GLU A 38 0.14 14.68 -15.54
CA GLU A 38 -1.17 14.24 -15.02
C GLU A 38 -1.10 13.86 -13.55
N LEU A 39 0.11 13.59 -13.07
CA LEU A 39 0.41 13.34 -11.65
C LEU A 39 0.83 14.68 -11.03
N GLY A 40 -0.14 15.50 -10.62
CA GLY A 40 0.16 16.73 -9.90
C GLY A 40 1.03 16.47 -8.65
N PRO A 41 1.82 17.47 -8.21
CA PRO A 41 2.67 17.33 -7.02
C PRO A 41 1.88 17.01 -5.74
N ASP A 42 0.59 17.34 -5.72
CA ASP A 42 -0.34 17.11 -4.60
C ASP A 42 -1.22 15.85 -4.81
N SER A 43 -0.89 15.01 -5.77
CA SER A 43 -1.65 13.79 -6.04
C SER A 43 -1.64 12.88 -4.79
N ILE A 44 -2.81 12.68 -4.21
CA ILE A 44 -3.05 11.78 -3.06
C ILE A 44 -2.60 10.36 -3.37
N MET A 45 -2.58 9.97 -4.64
CA MET A 45 -2.07 8.67 -5.10
C MET A 45 -0.60 8.41 -4.74
N GLN A 46 0.17 9.43 -4.36
CA GLN A 46 1.57 9.30 -3.93
C GLN A 46 1.73 9.04 -2.42
N GLN A 47 0.66 9.20 -1.63
CA GLN A 47 0.73 8.97 -0.20
C GLN A 47 0.35 7.53 0.14
N PRO A 48 1.27 6.76 0.75
CA PRO A 48 0.93 5.41 1.19
C PRO A 48 -0.09 5.48 2.32
N MET A 49 -1.13 4.66 2.27
CA MET A 49 -2.00 4.44 3.42
C MET A 49 -1.17 3.79 4.53
N ARG A 50 -1.12 4.45 5.68
CA ARG A 50 -0.29 4.00 6.81
C ARG A 50 -1.12 3.45 7.96
N SER A 51 -2.31 4.01 8.20
CA SER A 51 -3.21 3.61 9.27
C SER A 51 -4.66 3.98 8.93
N VAL A 52 -5.60 3.53 9.75
CA VAL A 52 -7.04 3.83 9.57
C VAL A 52 -7.30 5.34 9.66
N SER A 53 -6.67 6.02 10.60
CA SER A 53 -6.84 7.48 10.78
C SER A 53 -6.27 8.27 9.60
N VAL A 54 -5.12 7.86 9.06
CA VAL A 54 -4.54 8.48 7.85
C VAL A 54 -5.47 8.26 6.65
N TYR A 55 -6.02 7.05 6.48
CA TYR A 55 -6.98 6.80 5.42
C TYR A 55 -8.23 7.68 5.51
N ARG A 56 -8.80 7.83 6.71
CA ARG A 56 -9.93 8.74 6.95
C ARG A 56 -9.58 10.20 6.61
N GLN A 57 -8.41 10.67 7.03
CA GLN A 57 -7.96 12.04 6.69
C GLN A 57 -7.80 12.25 5.19
N MET A 58 -7.25 11.25 4.49
CA MET A 58 -7.12 11.29 3.03
C MET A 58 -8.49 11.36 2.36
N GLN A 59 -9.47 10.56 2.81
CA GLN A 59 -10.84 10.59 2.29
C GLN A 59 -11.46 11.99 2.46
N ASN A 60 -11.35 12.56 3.66
CA ASN A 60 -11.92 13.87 3.96
C ASN A 60 -11.27 14.97 3.09
N SER A 61 -9.95 14.99 3.03
CA SER A 61 -9.22 15.99 2.25
C SER A 61 -9.52 15.88 0.74
N TRP A 62 -9.66 14.67 0.21
CA TRP A 62 -10.04 14.47 -1.18
C TRP A 62 -11.45 14.96 -1.46
N TYR A 63 -12.40 14.64 -0.59
CA TYR A 63 -13.77 15.09 -0.73
C TYR A 63 -13.91 16.61 -0.66
N GLU A 64 -13.19 17.26 0.26
CA GLU A 64 -13.16 18.72 0.35
C GLU A 64 -12.67 19.39 -0.93
N GLN A 65 -11.77 18.73 -1.68
CA GLN A 65 -11.19 19.25 -2.91
C GLN A 65 -12.05 18.95 -4.15
N THR A 66 -12.69 17.80 -4.20
CA THR A 66 -13.31 17.27 -5.43
C THR A 66 -14.82 17.09 -5.33
N GLY A 67 -15.37 17.02 -4.12
CA GLY A 67 -16.76 16.63 -3.88
C GLY A 67 -17.03 15.12 -4.01
N ASP A 68 -15.98 14.32 -4.29
CA ASP A 68 -16.09 12.87 -4.52
C ASP A 68 -15.31 12.05 -3.50
N ALA A 69 -15.79 10.84 -3.19
CA ALA A 69 -15.03 9.85 -2.43
C ALA A 69 -14.03 9.13 -3.34
N PHE A 70 -12.82 8.87 -2.87
CA PHE A 70 -11.89 8.01 -3.60
C PHE A 70 -12.02 6.55 -3.15
N ARG A 71 -11.63 5.63 -4.03
CA ARG A 71 -11.52 4.21 -3.74
C ARG A 71 -10.07 3.77 -3.79
N VAL A 72 -9.73 2.81 -2.94
CA VAL A 72 -8.46 2.12 -3.02
C VAL A 72 -8.52 1.11 -4.15
N LEU A 73 -7.58 1.21 -5.08
CA LEU A 73 -7.42 0.26 -6.18
C LEU A 73 -6.20 -0.62 -5.93
N SER A 74 -6.33 -1.90 -6.21
CA SER A 74 -5.19 -2.78 -6.34
C SER A 74 -4.36 -2.37 -7.57
N LEU A 75 -3.02 -2.38 -7.43
CA LEU A 75 -2.10 -2.15 -8.54
C LEU A 75 -1.76 -3.44 -9.31
N SER A 76 -2.28 -4.57 -8.87
CA SER A 76 -2.02 -5.87 -9.45
C SER A 76 -3.17 -6.28 -10.39
N ALA A 77 -2.83 -6.91 -11.51
CA ALA A 77 -3.81 -7.39 -12.50
C ALA A 77 -4.71 -8.50 -11.95
N ASP A 78 -4.25 -9.24 -10.96
CA ASP A 78 -4.95 -10.32 -10.27
C ASP A 78 -5.73 -9.84 -9.03
N GLY A 79 -5.73 -8.55 -8.75
CA GLY A 79 -6.45 -7.94 -7.63
C GLY A 79 -5.72 -7.99 -6.30
N GLY A 80 -4.50 -8.52 -6.24
CA GLY A 80 -3.70 -8.57 -5.03
C GLY A 80 -3.22 -7.18 -4.56
N VAL A 81 -2.91 -7.04 -3.29
CA VAL A 81 -2.50 -5.77 -2.68
C VAL A 81 -1.07 -5.84 -2.18
N THR A 82 -0.25 -4.90 -2.63
CA THR A 82 1.14 -4.80 -2.20
C THR A 82 1.23 -4.01 -0.89
N TYR A 83 2.01 -4.52 0.07
CA TYR A 83 2.25 -3.86 1.34
C TYR A 83 3.74 -3.57 1.56
N GLN A 84 4.01 -2.55 2.36
CA GLN A 84 5.34 -2.26 2.86
C GLN A 84 5.33 -2.45 4.39
N PRO A 85 6.09 -3.42 4.93
CA PRO A 85 6.15 -3.60 6.36
C PRO A 85 6.84 -2.41 7.02
N VAL A 86 6.25 -1.89 8.11
CA VAL A 86 6.84 -0.80 8.91
C VAL A 86 7.91 -1.36 9.84
N LEU A 87 7.69 -2.58 10.35
CA LEU A 87 8.62 -3.27 11.23
C LEU A 87 8.69 -4.74 10.83
N GLN A 88 9.89 -5.25 10.70
CA GLN A 88 10.16 -6.68 10.53
C GLN A 88 11.07 -7.15 11.66
N LEU A 89 10.68 -8.21 12.32
CA LEU A 89 11.41 -8.78 13.41
C LEU A 89 11.61 -10.28 13.19
N GLY A 90 12.78 -10.76 13.54
CA GLY A 90 13.12 -12.18 13.47
C GLY A 90 13.96 -12.61 14.68
N VAL A 91 13.99 -13.90 14.91
CA VAL A 91 14.86 -14.49 15.94
C VAL A 91 16.12 -15.02 15.25
N CYS A 92 17.28 -14.55 15.71
CA CYS A 92 18.55 -15.05 15.20
C CYS A 92 18.73 -16.53 15.54
N ALA A 93 18.99 -17.37 14.54
CA ALA A 93 19.16 -18.82 14.72
C ALA A 93 20.32 -19.18 15.66
N GLY A 94 21.37 -18.37 15.69
CA GLY A 94 22.53 -18.57 16.59
C GLY A 94 22.36 -17.98 17.99
N SER A 95 21.19 -17.40 18.34
CA SER A 95 20.98 -16.81 19.66
C SER A 95 20.85 -17.88 20.75
N SER A 96 21.55 -17.70 21.87
CA SER A 96 21.34 -18.50 23.05
C SER A 96 20.04 -18.16 23.81
N MET A 97 19.34 -17.08 23.41
CA MET A 97 18.12 -16.60 24.06
C MET A 97 16.89 -16.71 23.12
N GLN A 98 16.84 -17.70 22.26
CA GLN A 98 15.78 -17.86 21.27
C GLN A 98 14.39 -17.90 21.91
N GLU A 99 14.21 -18.63 23.02
CA GLU A 99 12.92 -18.74 23.70
C GLU A 99 12.44 -17.38 24.22
N ALA A 100 13.30 -16.59 24.85
CA ALA A 100 12.98 -15.25 25.32
C ALA A 100 12.64 -14.31 24.15
N ALA A 101 13.38 -14.41 23.05
CA ALA A 101 13.10 -13.63 21.83
C ALA A 101 11.73 -13.99 21.23
N VAL A 102 11.38 -15.27 21.16
CA VAL A 102 10.05 -15.71 20.71
C VAL A 102 8.95 -15.19 21.63
N GLN A 103 9.18 -15.19 22.95
CA GLN A 103 8.23 -14.63 23.90
C GLN A 103 8.04 -13.12 23.72
N ALA A 104 9.11 -12.37 23.46
CA ALA A 104 9.03 -10.95 23.15
C ALA A 104 8.22 -10.70 21.87
N LEU A 105 8.46 -11.48 20.80
CA LEU A 105 7.66 -11.38 19.56
C LEU A 105 6.17 -11.67 19.81
N ARG A 106 5.85 -12.69 20.61
CA ARG A 106 4.46 -12.98 20.99
C ARG A 106 3.81 -11.84 21.75
N ALA A 107 4.56 -11.18 22.66
CA ALA A 107 4.05 -10.01 23.37
C ALA A 107 3.76 -8.83 22.43
N MET A 108 4.55 -8.64 21.38
CA MET A 108 4.32 -7.62 20.36
C MET A 108 3.11 -7.93 19.46
N LEU A 109 2.76 -9.19 19.29
CA LEU A 109 1.56 -9.63 18.58
C LEU A 109 0.30 -9.61 19.45
N ALA A 110 0.44 -9.44 20.77
CA ALA A 110 -0.72 -9.34 21.65
C ALA A 110 -1.53 -8.08 21.38
N GLU A 111 -2.86 -8.15 21.48
CA GLU A 111 -3.76 -7.03 21.23
C GLU A 111 -3.41 -5.78 22.06
N SER A 112 -2.96 -5.96 23.30
CA SER A 112 -2.56 -4.86 24.16
C SER A 112 -1.42 -4.02 23.59
N PHE A 113 -0.45 -4.68 22.92
CA PHE A 113 0.61 -3.98 22.20
C PHE A 113 0.12 -3.44 20.86
N GLN A 114 -0.62 -4.23 20.10
CA GLN A 114 -1.15 -3.83 18.79
C GLN A 114 -2.04 -2.57 18.87
N LYS A 115 -2.76 -2.37 19.96
CA LYS A 115 -3.56 -1.15 20.22
C LYS A 115 -2.71 0.11 20.41
N THR A 116 -1.41 -0.01 20.68
CA THR A 116 -0.50 1.15 20.80
C THR A 116 0.08 1.61 19.47
N ILE A 117 -0.16 0.86 18.39
CA ILE A 117 0.33 1.22 17.05
C ILE A 117 -0.56 2.31 16.46
N ALA A 118 -0.01 3.52 16.30
CA ALA A 118 -0.74 4.67 15.77
C ALA A 118 -0.46 4.96 14.28
N ASP A 119 0.77 4.70 13.84
CA ASP A 119 1.26 5.12 12.51
C ASP A 119 1.33 3.98 11.49
N ALA A 120 0.73 2.84 11.81
CA ALA A 120 0.67 1.68 10.91
C ALA A 120 -0.62 0.90 11.15
N PHE A 121 -0.98 0.05 10.20
CA PHE A 121 -2.04 -0.93 10.41
C PHE A 121 -1.55 -2.03 11.37
N PRO A 122 -2.35 -2.37 12.39
CA PRO A 122 -2.03 -3.50 13.27
C PRO A 122 -2.14 -4.83 12.50
N VAL A 123 -1.36 -5.82 12.90
CA VAL A 123 -1.45 -7.18 12.34
C VAL A 123 -2.69 -7.92 12.86
N SER A 124 -3.19 -7.54 14.04
CA SER A 124 -4.40 -8.11 14.63
C SER A 124 -5.65 -7.59 13.94
N THR A 125 -6.40 -8.47 13.27
CA THR A 125 -7.68 -8.14 12.64
C THR A 125 -8.69 -7.59 13.65
N ALA A 126 -8.74 -8.13 14.87
CA ALA A 126 -9.63 -7.65 15.91
C ALA A 126 -9.31 -6.20 16.34
N VAL A 127 -8.01 -5.87 16.44
CA VAL A 127 -7.59 -4.49 16.75
C VAL A 127 -7.90 -3.56 15.59
N LEU A 128 -7.67 -4.00 14.36
CA LEU A 128 -8.00 -3.23 13.15
C LEU A 128 -9.51 -2.92 13.09
N GLN A 129 -10.36 -3.92 13.29
CA GLN A 129 -11.82 -3.73 13.32
C GLN A 129 -12.25 -2.74 14.41
N ALA A 130 -11.64 -2.81 15.60
CA ALA A 130 -11.91 -1.87 16.67
C ALA A 130 -11.48 -0.44 16.31
N GLN A 131 -10.36 -0.27 15.61
CA GLN A 131 -9.91 1.05 15.12
C GLN A 131 -10.85 1.60 14.06
N LEU A 132 -11.31 0.77 13.11
CA LEU A 132 -12.29 1.17 12.11
C LEU A 132 -13.60 1.65 12.76
N GLN A 133 -14.11 0.89 13.72
CA GLN A 133 -15.31 1.28 14.45
C GLN A 133 -15.13 2.59 15.23
N GLN A 134 -13.98 2.76 15.86
CA GLN A 134 -13.65 4.00 16.57
C GLN A 134 -13.65 5.22 15.64
N GLU A 135 -13.12 5.10 14.41
CA GLU A 135 -13.12 6.20 13.44
C GLU A 135 -14.53 6.50 12.91
N ILE A 136 -15.36 5.47 12.69
CA ILE A 136 -16.77 5.64 12.33
C ILE A 136 -17.51 6.40 13.44
N ASP A 137 -17.34 6.01 14.70
CA ASP A 137 -18.01 6.61 15.83
C ASP A 137 -17.51 8.06 16.08
N ALA A 138 -16.22 8.31 15.89
CA ALA A 138 -15.64 9.64 15.94
C ALA A 138 -16.23 10.56 14.86
N GLN A 139 -16.39 10.05 13.64
CA GLN A 139 -17.00 10.80 12.54
C GLN A 139 -18.48 11.14 12.85
N LYS A 140 -19.25 10.17 13.34
CA LYS A 140 -20.64 10.38 13.76
C LYS A 140 -20.74 11.44 14.86
N THR A 141 -19.86 11.39 15.85
CA THR A 141 -19.82 12.35 16.96
C THR A 141 -19.48 13.75 16.46
N TYR A 142 -18.47 13.89 15.60
CA TYR A 142 -18.09 15.17 15.00
C TYR A 142 -19.27 15.82 14.29
N GLN A 143 -19.98 15.08 13.46
CA GLN A 143 -21.14 15.61 12.73
C GLN A 143 -22.28 16.03 13.66
N GLN A 144 -22.58 15.25 14.70
CA GLN A 144 -23.62 15.61 15.68
C GLN A 144 -23.24 16.89 16.44
N THR A 145 -21.97 17.12 16.71
CA THR A 145 -21.48 18.32 17.40
C THR A 145 -21.52 19.53 16.48
N ALA A 146 -21.07 19.39 15.23
CA ALA A 146 -21.12 20.45 14.23
C ALA A 146 -22.57 20.92 13.95
N ILE A 147 -23.53 19.98 13.89
CA ILE A 147 -24.95 20.32 13.78
C ILE A 147 -25.45 21.13 14.97
N ARG A 148 -24.96 20.86 16.19
CA ARG A 148 -25.39 21.54 17.40
C ARG A 148 -24.81 22.95 17.58
N GLU A 149 -23.51 23.10 17.24
CA GLU A 149 -22.78 24.34 17.57
C GLU A 149 -22.92 25.41 16.49
N GLU A 150 -22.99 25.04 15.22
CA GLU A 150 -22.95 25.99 14.12
C GLU A 150 -24.33 26.28 13.49
N GLY A 151 -25.35 25.48 13.80
CA GLY A 151 -26.67 25.61 13.18
C GLY A 151 -26.59 25.51 11.62
N ARG A 152 -25.44 25.21 11.11
CA ARG A 152 -25.06 25.10 9.69
C ARG A 152 -24.28 23.83 9.52
N VAL A 153 -24.97 22.80 9.15
CA VAL A 153 -24.34 21.82 8.29
C VAL A 153 -24.32 22.48 6.92
N ASP A 154 -23.16 22.73 6.34
CA ASP A 154 -23.09 23.01 4.92
C ASP A 154 -23.57 21.75 4.20
N VAL A 155 -24.86 21.66 4.05
CA VAL A 155 -25.51 20.73 3.13
C VAL A 155 -25.19 21.31 1.76
N GLY A 156 -24.25 20.73 1.04
CA GLY A 156 -24.06 21.03 -0.38
C GLY A 156 -25.43 21.06 -1.07
N GLU A 157 -25.56 21.74 -2.20
CA GLU A 157 -26.82 21.99 -2.92
C GLU A 157 -27.78 20.78 -3.06
N ALA A 158 -27.35 19.58 -2.74
CA ALA A 158 -28.13 18.34 -2.78
C ALA A 158 -28.77 17.92 -1.44
N GLY A 159 -28.55 18.65 -0.34
CA GLY A 159 -29.21 18.34 0.96
C GLY A 159 -28.80 17.01 1.60
N THR A 160 -27.76 16.37 1.11
CA THR A 160 -27.27 15.09 1.63
C THR A 160 -26.03 15.31 2.47
N GLN A 161 -26.13 14.97 3.74
CA GLN A 161 -25.02 14.93 4.67
C GLN A 161 -24.11 13.75 4.24
N THR A 162 -22.97 14.04 3.65
CA THR A 162 -22.07 13.01 3.13
C THR A 162 -21.20 12.50 4.27
N PHE A 163 -21.44 11.27 4.69
CA PHE A 163 -20.54 10.51 5.54
C PHE A 163 -19.36 10.06 4.72
N LEU A 164 -18.17 10.56 5.02
CA LEU A 164 -16.97 10.23 4.27
C LEU A 164 -16.30 8.96 4.77
N PHE A 165 -16.51 8.61 6.04
CA PHE A 165 -15.98 7.40 6.63
C PHE A 165 -17.10 6.66 7.36
N ASP A 166 -17.78 5.81 6.64
CA ASP A 166 -18.90 4.99 7.11
C ASP A 166 -18.55 3.49 7.10
N GLU A 167 -19.53 2.67 7.39
CA GLU A 167 -19.40 1.21 7.40
C GLU A 167 -19.02 0.65 6.02
N ALA A 168 -19.43 1.28 4.92
CA ALA A 168 -19.12 0.81 3.56
C ALA A 168 -17.65 1.10 3.23
N VAL A 169 -17.15 2.29 3.55
CA VAL A 169 -15.74 2.65 3.39
C VAL A 169 -14.84 1.79 4.27
N ALA A 170 -15.26 1.52 5.52
CA ALA A 170 -14.53 0.64 6.42
C ALA A 170 -14.48 -0.81 5.88
N ALA A 171 -15.57 -1.30 5.30
CA ALA A 171 -15.62 -2.63 4.67
C ALA A 171 -14.72 -2.71 3.43
N ASP A 172 -14.69 -1.68 2.59
CA ASP A 172 -13.78 -1.61 1.44
C ASP A 172 -12.31 -1.64 1.91
N LEU A 173 -11.96 -0.91 2.96
CA LEU A 173 -10.61 -0.92 3.52
C LEU A 173 -10.25 -2.29 4.12
N MET A 174 -11.16 -2.91 4.86
CA MET A 174 -10.96 -4.27 5.38
C MET A 174 -10.72 -5.25 4.25
N TYR A 175 -11.54 -5.20 3.20
CA TYR A 175 -11.37 -6.05 2.03
C TYR A 175 -9.96 -5.90 1.42
N VAL A 176 -9.47 -4.67 1.23
CA VAL A 176 -8.13 -4.41 0.71
C VAL A 176 -7.06 -5.01 1.62
N LEU A 177 -7.17 -4.83 2.95
CA LEU A 177 -6.18 -5.32 3.91
C LEU A 177 -6.20 -6.86 4.06
N GLU A 178 -7.33 -7.50 3.85
CA GLU A 178 -7.46 -8.96 3.84
C GLU A 178 -6.87 -9.60 2.56
N HIS A 179 -6.72 -8.81 1.49
CA HIS A 179 -6.15 -9.25 0.22
C HIS A 179 -4.68 -8.81 0.03
N VAL A 180 -4.04 -8.42 1.12
CA VAL A 180 -2.58 -8.13 1.12
C VAL A 180 -1.82 -9.42 0.89
N ASP A 181 -1.13 -9.54 -0.24
CA ASP A 181 -0.52 -10.77 -0.71
C ASP A 181 0.94 -10.64 -1.13
N CYS A 182 1.41 -9.41 -1.40
CA CYS A 182 2.76 -9.19 -1.88
C CYS A 182 3.47 -8.09 -1.09
N ARG A 183 4.71 -8.35 -0.68
CA ARG A 183 5.56 -7.33 -0.08
C ARG A 183 6.15 -6.41 -1.15
N ALA A 184 6.21 -5.11 -0.88
CA ALA A 184 6.91 -4.19 -1.75
C ALA A 184 8.42 -4.49 -1.75
N CYS A 185 9.05 -4.45 -2.92
CA CYS A 185 10.48 -4.65 -3.06
C CYS A 185 11.25 -3.58 -2.26
N SER A 186 12.12 -4.03 -1.38
CA SER A 186 13.01 -3.19 -0.57
C SER A 186 14.47 -3.28 -0.98
N ASN A 187 14.81 -4.20 -1.89
CA ASN A 187 16.17 -4.38 -2.37
C ASN A 187 16.53 -3.27 -3.36
N GLN A 188 17.48 -2.42 -2.96
CA GLN A 188 17.85 -1.25 -3.74
C GLN A 188 18.57 -1.62 -5.05
N GLU A 189 19.34 -2.70 -5.06
CA GLU A 189 20.02 -3.17 -6.27
C GLU A 189 19.01 -3.66 -7.31
N ILE A 190 18.05 -4.48 -6.89
CA ILE A 190 16.95 -4.93 -7.77
C ILE A 190 16.17 -3.72 -8.32
N LEU A 191 15.82 -2.77 -7.45
CA LEU A 191 15.10 -1.56 -7.88
C LEU A 191 15.92 -0.74 -8.88
N THR A 192 17.23 -0.63 -8.68
CA THR A 192 18.12 0.08 -9.61
C THR A 192 18.15 -0.63 -10.97
N ILE A 193 18.26 -1.96 -10.99
CA ILE A 193 18.20 -2.75 -12.23
C ILE A 193 16.91 -2.44 -13.01
N ILE A 194 15.77 -2.48 -12.32
CA ILE A 194 14.46 -2.24 -12.95
C ILE A 194 14.35 -0.80 -13.46
N LEU A 195 14.74 0.18 -12.65
CA LEU A 195 14.60 1.60 -13.00
C LEU A 195 15.50 1.99 -14.16
N ASP A 196 16.75 1.52 -14.20
CA ASP A 196 17.68 1.81 -15.29
C ASP A 196 17.16 1.30 -16.65
N GLU A 197 16.62 0.09 -16.66
CA GLU A 197 16.12 -0.53 -17.88
C GLU A 197 14.74 0.05 -18.29
N ALA A 198 13.88 0.34 -17.31
CA ALA A 198 12.60 1.01 -17.56
C ALA A 198 12.82 2.43 -18.13
N ASP A 199 13.78 3.19 -17.60
CA ASP A 199 14.14 4.50 -18.13
C ASP A 199 14.63 4.42 -19.58
N ALA A 200 15.45 3.40 -19.91
CA ALA A 200 15.88 3.18 -21.27
C ALA A 200 14.71 2.86 -22.23
N PHE A 201 13.70 2.14 -21.77
CA PHE A 201 12.47 1.90 -22.51
C PHE A 201 11.63 3.18 -22.65
N PHE A 202 11.37 3.92 -21.57
CA PHE A 202 10.58 5.16 -21.62
C PHE A 202 11.21 6.23 -22.50
N GLN A 203 12.53 6.25 -22.64
CA GLN A 203 13.24 7.14 -23.55
C GLN A 203 13.31 6.61 -24.99
N GLY A 204 12.67 5.48 -25.30
CA GLY A 204 12.69 4.87 -26.64
C GLY A 204 14.03 4.28 -27.06
N ARG A 205 14.97 4.11 -26.15
CA ARG A 205 16.31 3.53 -26.43
C ARG A 205 16.27 2.00 -26.52
N LYS A 206 15.26 1.37 -25.93
CA LYS A 206 15.01 -0.08 -25.94
C LYS A 206 13.53 -0.36 -26.13
N THR A 207 13.22 -1.54 -26.64
CA THR A 207 11.86 -2.08 -26.60
C THR A 207 11.53 -2.59 -25.19
N ALA A 208 10.26 -2.76 -24.85
CA ALA A 208 9.84 -3.34 -23.59
C ALA A 208 10.45 -4.75 -23.39
N GLN A 209 10.48 -5.55 -24.43
CA GLN A 209 11.07 -6.90 -24.41
C GLN A 209 12.57 -6.91 -24.15
N GLU A 210 13.33 -5.99 -24.77
CA GLU A 210 14.76 -5.87 -24.55
C GLU A 210 15.07 -5.43 -23.11
N ALA A 211 14.32 -4.44 -22.58
CA ALA A 211 14.44 -3.99 -21.21
C ALA A 211 14.14 -5.13 -20.22
N ALA A 212 13.00 -5.81 -20.39
CA ALA A 212 12.57 -6.91 -19.54
C ALA A 212 13.58 -8.07 -19.52
N ARG A 213 14.12 -8.46 -20.68
CA ARG A 213 15.14 -9.51 -20.77
C ARG A 213 16.41 -9.16 -19.98
N ILE A 214 16.84 -7.90 -20.04
CA ILE A 214 18.01 -7.46 -19.29
C ILE A 214 17.72 -7.43 -17.80
N MET A 215 16.52 -6.96 -17.40
CA MET A 215 16.06 -7.01 -16.00
C MET A 215 16.09 -8.45 -15.47
N ASP A 216 15.52 -9.40 -16.20
CA ASP A 216 15.52 -10.82 -15.83
C ASP A 216 16.93 -11.35 -15.61
N SER A 217 17.82 -11.14 -16.58
CA SER A 217 19.19 -11.65 -16.52
C SER A 217 19.96 -11.05 -15.35
N ARG A 218 19.85 -9.73 -15.13
CA ARG A 218 20.57 -9.05 -14.05
C ARG A 218 20.01 -9.38 -12.68
N ALA A 219 18.69 -9.45 -12.54
CA ALA A 219 18.04 -9.79 -11.28
C ALA A 219 18.31 -11.24 -10.88
N ALA A 220 18.20 -12.19 -11.82
CA ALA A 220 18.52 -13.58 -11.55
C ALA A 220 19.97 -13.76 -11.11
N LEU A 221 20.92 -13.08 -11.78
CA LEU A 221 22.33 -13.13 -11.38
C LEU A 221 22.51 -12.58 -9.95
N PHE A 222 21.88 -11.43 -9.64
CA PHE A 222 21.96 -10.83 -8.31
C PHE A 222 21.39 -11.75 -7.22
N ILE A 223 20.23 -12.41 -7.48
CA ILE A 223 19.61 -13.32 -6.52
C ILE A 223 20.49 -14.56 -6.30
N ALA A 224 21.12 -15.08 -7.37
CA ALA A 224 22.00 -16.26 -7.26
C ALA A 224 23.31 -15.99 -6.50
N GLU A 225 23.74 -14.74 -6.39
CA GLU A 225 24.99 -14.34 -5.72
C GLU A 225 24.77 -13.97 -4.23
N ASN A 226 23.53 -13.81 -3.75
CA ASN A 226 23.20 -13.32 -2.41
C ASN A 226 22.22 -14.24 -1.67
#